data_5f6129f6e72e6ef7a23fe6e8ba135e9b
#
_entry.id   5f6129f6e72e6ef7a23fe6e8ba135e9b
#
_cell.length_a   1.000
_cell.length_b   1.000
_cell.length_c   1.000
_cell.angle_alpha   90.00
_cell.angle_beta   90.00
_cell.angle_gamma   90.00
#
_symmetry.space_group_name_H-M   'P 1'
#
loop_
_entity.id
_entity.type
_entity.pdbx_description
1 polymer ?
#
loop_
_entity_poly.entity_id
_entity_poly.type
_entity_poly.pdbx_seq_one_letter_code
_entity_poly.pdbx_strand_id
1 'polypeptide(L)'
;MSLKILAIDDEPQVLGLIKSMVEPWGYEIITMEDSREAAARLNEEAFDGILVDALMPHVDGFELARCARTSSHNADTPLVMITGLNDVQTMRKCFAAGVTFFLNKPFTCEKMYNLFNAIRGSLLRERRRHARLPFRAGVECRFGQFGQNHFRAESVSLGESGMLLEPSGGLDIGQELELEFALSEAARGKEAAHAKGRRSMFAEPTVREAGPLKLRARIIRKSPPDRIGVQFVSLPPQVSERIQKFVSGRLID
;
A
#
# COMPACT_ATOMS: atom_id res chain seq x y z
N MET A 1 -12.37 -6.18 -6.48
CA MET A 1 -11.01 -5.95 -7.03
C MET A 1 -10.09 -7.10 -6.61
N SER A 2 -9.31 -7.69 -7.53
CA SER A 2 -8.38 -8.79 -7.25
C SER A 2 -7.11 -8.29 -6.53
N LEU A 3 -6.46 -9.14 -5.75
CA LEU A 3 -5.14 -8.87 -5.18
C LEU A 3 -4.09 -9.04 -6.27
N LYS A 4 -3.14 -8.08 -6.35
CA LYS A 4 -2.12 -7.99 -7.38
C LYS A 4 -0.81 -8.63 -6.90
N ILE A 5 -0.41 -9.72 -7.53
CA ILE A 5 0.78 -10.50 -7.18
C ILE A 5 1.81 -10.38 -8.30
N LEU A 6 3.03 -10.04 -7.97
CA LEU A 6 4.17 -10.09 -8.89
C LEU A 6 4.87 -11.44 -8.75
N ALA A 7 5.03 -12.16 -9.86
CA ALA A 7 5.80 -13.42 -9.93
C ALA A 7 7.03 -13.20 -10.82
N ILE A 8 8.22 -13.50 -10.30
CA ILE A 8 9.50 -13.28 -10.97
C ILE A 8 10.28 -14.59 -10.99
N ASP A 9 10.57 -15.08 -12.18
CA ASP A 9 11.30 -16.33 -12.42
C ASP A 9 11.86 -16.29 -13.85
N ASP A 10 13.10 -16.66 -14.09
CA ASP A 10 13.70 -16.67 -15.43
C ASP A 10 13.22 -17.84 -16.31
N GLU A 11 12.44 -18.76 -15.74
CA GLU A 11 11.81 -19.87 -16.45
C GLU A 11 10.33 -19.52 -16.81
N PRO A 12 10.00 -19.20 -18.08
CA PRO A 12 8.62 -18.90 -18.50
C PRO A 12 7.62 -19.99 -18.18
N GLN A 13 8.07 -21.24 -18.15
CA GLN A 13 7.26 -22.42 -17.82
C GLN A 13 6.80 -22.37 -16.36
N VAL A 14 7.68 -21.97 -15.43
CA VAL A 14 7.37 -21.81 -14.01
C VAL A 14 6.37 -20.67 -13.82
N LEU A 15 6.58 -19.53 -14.49
CA LEU A 15 5.65 -18.41 -14.48
C LEU A 15 4.26 -18.78 -15.01
N GLY A 16 4.21 -19.52 -16.13
CA GLY A 16 2.96 -20.04 -16.68
C GLY A 16 2.23 -20.99 -15.72
N LEU A 17 2.99 -21.85 -15.02
CA LEU A 17 2.45 -22.75 -14.01
C LEU A 17 1.88 -21.99 -12.81
N ILE A 18 2.63 -21.03 -12.25
CA ILE A 18 2.16 -20.16 -11.14
C ILE A 18 0.88 -19.45 -11.55
N LYS A 19 0.87 -18.83 -12.73
CA LYS A 19 -0.29 -18.10 -13.25
C LYS A 19 -1.51 -18.99 -13.35
N SER A 20 -1.37 -20.16 -13.96
CA SER A 20 -2.48 -21.12 -14.13
C SER A 20 -3.05 -21.65 -12.82
N MET A 21 -2.21 -21.74 -11.76
CA MET A 21 -2.65 -22.18 -10.44
C MET A 21 -3.38 -21.06 -9.67
N VAL A 22 -2.90 -19.82 -9.77
CA VAL A 22 -3.26 -18.73 -8.84
C VAL A 22 -4.39 -17.84 -9.38
N GLU A 23 -4.47 -17.60 -10.71
CA GLU A 23 -5.54 -16.80 -11.30
C GLU A 23 -6.96 -17.35 -11.01
N PRO A 24 -7.21 -18.68 -11.04
CA PRO A 24 -8.54 -19.22 -10.71
C PRO A 24 -8.99 -18.92 -9.27
N TRP A 25 -8.07 -18.57 -8.37
CA TRP A 25 -8.40 -18.18 -6.98
C TRP A 25 -8.75 -16.69 -6.84
N GLY A 26 -8.82 -15.96 -7.96
CA GLY A 26 -9.22 -14.56 -8.01
C GLY A 26 -8.08 -13.56 -7.76
N TYR A 27 -6.82 -13.99 -7.92
CA TYR A 27 -5.65 -13.10 -7.89
C TYR A 27 -5.29 -12.61 -9.30
N GLU A 28 -4.78 -11.39 -9.39
CA GLU A 28 -4.17 -10.84 -10.60
C GLU A 28 -2.67 -11.13 -10.56
N ILE A 29 -2.18 -11.93 -11.51
CA ILE A 29 -0.76 -12.31 -11.56
C ILE A 29 -0.06 -11.53 -12.66
N ILE A 30 0.96 -10.78 -12.29
CA ILE A 30 1.91 -10.17 -13.20
C ILE A 30 3.16 -11.01 -13.19
N THR A 31 3.60 -11.48 -14.36
CA THR A 31 4.78 -12.31 -14.52
C THR A 31 5.92 -11.52 -15.14
N MET A 32 7.14 -11.72 -14.65
CA MET A 32 8.36 -11.10 -15.18
C MET A 32 9.50 -12.10 -15.24
N GLU A 33 10.17 -12.16 -16.39
CA GLU A 33 11.31 -13.04 -16.65
C GLU A 33 12.65 -12.32 -16.41
N ASP A 34 12.72 -11.02 -16.73
CA ASP A 34 13.95 -10.22 -16.52
C ASP A 34 13.99 -9.63 -15.11
N SER A 35 14.93 -10.10 -14.31
CA SER A 35 15.13 -9.67 -12.93
C SER A 35 15.52 -8.18 -12.80
N ARG A 36 16.13 -7.58 -13.82
CA ARG A 36 16.49 -6.14 -13.84
C ARG A 36 15.24 -5.28 -14.03
N GLU A 37 14.35 -5.67 -14.93
CA GLU A 37 13.06 -5.01 -15.11
C GLU A 37 12.19 -5.14 -13.85
N ALA A 38 12.24 -6.32 -13.22
CA ALA A 38 11.55 -6.54 -11.95
C ALA A 38 12.08 -5.62 -10.83
N ALA A 39 13.39 -5.43 -10.72
CA ALA A 39 13.99 -4.51 -9.75
C ALA A 39 13.54 -3.05 -9.97
N ALA A 40 13.47 -2.59 -11.22
CA ALA A 40 12.96 -1.27 -11.56
C ALA A 40 11.49 -1.13 -11.17
N ARG A 41 10.67 -2.10 -11.55
CA ARG A 41 9.23 -2.09 -11.29
C ARG A 41 8.87 -2.14 -9.81
N LEU A 42 9.64 -2.85 -8.99
CA LEU A 42 9.47 -2.88 -7.54
C LEU A 42 9.64 -1.49 -6.89
N ASN A 43 10.38 -0.58 -7.53
CA ASN A 43 10.55 0.81 -7.06
C ASN A 43 9.46 1.76 -7.57
N GLU A 44 8.72 1.39 -8.59
CA GLU A 44 7.73 2.26 -9.25
C GLU A 44 6.29 1.90 -8.89
N GLU A 45 6.03 0.63 -8.57
CA GLU A 45 4.70 0.07 -8.40
C GLU A 45 4.56 -0.73 -7.10
N ALA A 46 3.38 -0.64 -6.48
CA ALA A 46 3.02 -1.42 -5.29
C ALA A 46 2.34 -2.73 -5.70
N PHE A 47 2.70 -3.81 -5.01
CA PHE A 47 2.09 -5.12 -5.12
C PHE A 47 1.52 -5.56 -3.77
N ASP A 48 0.47 -6.39 -3.81
CA ASP A 48 -0.10 -6.99 -2.61
C ASP A 48 0.74 -8.18 -2.11
N GLY A 49 1.49 -8.83 -3.04
CA GLY A 49 2.41 -9.93 -2.76
C GLY A 49 3.46 -10.09 -3.86
N ILE A 50 4.60 -10.67 -3.50
CA ILE A 50 5.72 -10.92 -4.42
C ILE A 50 6.12 -12.39 -4.30
N LEU A 51 6.20 -13.09 -5.43
CA LEU A 51 6.79 -14.42 -5.57
C LEU A 51 8.09 -14.25 -6.36
N VAL A 52 9.20 -14.74 -5.88
CA VAL A 52 10.50 -14.57 -6.54
C VAL A 52 11.30 -15.86 -6.50
N ASP A 53 11.86 -16.25 -7.65
CA ASP A 53 12.86 -17.33 -7.67
C ASP A 53 14.15 -16.89 -6.99
N ALA A 54 14.82 -17.82 -6.31
CA ALA A 54 16.06 -17.53 -5.59
C ALA A 54 17.25 -17.32 -6.54
N LEU A 55 17.29 -18.06 -7.63
CA LEU A 55 18.44 -18.13 -8.53
C LEU A 55 18.03 -17.68 -9.93
N MET A 56 18.34 -16.47 -10.27
CA MET A 56 18.08 -15.87 -11.59
C MET A 56 19.34 -15.20 -12.14
N PRO A 57 19.48 -15.09 -13.47
CA PRO A 57 20.52 -14.28 -14.08
C PRO A 57 20.42 -12.80 -13.68
N HIS A 58 21.56 -12.10 -13.69
CA HIS A 58 21.73 -10.66 -13.47
C HIS A 58 21.45 -10.19 -12.02
N VAL A 59 20.21 -10.23 -11.57
CA VAL A 59 19.83 -9.88 -10.20
C VAL A 59 19.19 -11.11 -9.55
N ASP A 60 19.81 -11.63 -8.50
CA ASP A 60 19.29 -12.80 -7.82
C ASP A 60 18.07 -12.48 -6.94
N GLY A 61 17.31 -13.50 -6.54
CA GLY A 61 16.11 -13.31 -5.73
C GLY A 61 16.38 -12.66 -4.36
N PHE A 62 17.59 -12.82 -3.82
CA PHE A 62 17.96 -12.18 -2.54
C PHE A 62 18.19 -10.68 -2.71
N GLU A 63 18.75 -10.27 -3.85
CA GLU A 63 18.90 -8.86 -4.20
C GLU A 63 17.54 -8.22 -4.48
N LEU A 64 16.66 -8.89 -5.22
CA LEU A 64 15.28 -8.43 -5.44
C LEU A 64 14.51 -8.31 -4.12
N ALA A 65 14.68 -9.25 -3.19
CA ALA A 65 14.08 -9.14 -1.86
C ALA A 65 14.56 -7.89 -1.12
N ARG A 66 15.88 -7.59 -1.15
CA ARG A 66 16.43 -6.35 -0.58
C ARG A 66 15.90 -5.11 -1.29
N CYS A 67 15.82 -5.12 -2.63
CA CYS A 67 15.21 -4.03 -3.40
C CYS A 67 13.77 -3.77 -2.95
N ALA A 68 12.94 -4.81 -2.82
CA ALA A 68 11.58 -4.69 -2.32
C ALA A 68 11.54 -4.06 -0.92
N ARG A 69 12.41 -4.49 0.01
CA ARG A 69 12.45 -3.98 1.40
C ARG A 69 12.93 -2.53 1.51
N THR A 70 13.71 -2.06 0.55
CA THR A 70 14.15 -0.64 0.49
C THR A 70 13.22 0.24 -0.35
N SER A 71 12.30 -0.35 -1.11
CA SER A 71 11.32 0.36 -1.92
C SER A 71 10.29 1.09 -1.04
N SER A 72 9.92 2.31 -1.45
CA SER A 72 8.81 3.05 -0.82
C SER A 72 7.43 2.42 -1.05
N HIS A 73 7.33 1.45 -1.96
CA HIS A 73 6.08 0.82 -2.39
C HIS A 73 5.90 -0.60 -1.82
N ASN A 74 7.02 -1.32 -1.61
CA ASN A 74 6.98 -2.76 -1.32
C ASN A 74 7.72 -3.17 -0.03
N ALA A 75 8.11 -2.21 0.83
CA ALA A 75 8.91 -2.47 2.02
C ALA A 75 8.31 -3.55 2.95
N ASP A 76 6.99 -3.59 3.08
CA ASP A 76 6.26 -4.51 3.95
C ASP A 76 5.48 -5.59 3.19
N THR A 77 5.54 -5.57 1.84
CA THR A 77 4.81 -6.53 0.99
C THR A 77 5.24 -7.97 1.32
N PRO A 78 4.29 -8.91 1.54
CA PRO A 78 4.61 -10.32 1.72
C PRO A 78 5.43 -10.84 0.55
N LEU A 79 6.64 -11.33 0.83
CA LEU A 79 7.57 -11.84 -0.14
C LEU A 79 7.80 -13.33 0.08
N VAL A 80 7.51 -14.10 -0.94
CA VAL A 80 7.71 -15.55 -0.98
C VAL A 80 8.90 -15.87 -1.87
N MET A 81 9.90 -16.53 -1.33
CA MET A 81 11.00 -17.09 -2.11
C MET A 81 10.62 -18.48 -2.60
N ILE A 82 10.69 -18.68 -3.93
CA ILE A 82 10.52 -19.98 -4.56
C ILE A 82 11.92 -20.52 -4.85
N THR A 83 12.28 -21.70 -4.38
CA THR A 83 13.67 -22.18 -4.52
C THR A 83 13.76 -23.69 -4.52
N GLY A 84 14.72 -24.23 -5.28
CA GLY A 84 15.15 -25.63 -5.20
C GLY A 84 16.17 -25.89 -4.09
N LEU A 85 16.66 -24.86 -3.43
CA LEU A 85 17.70 -24.96 -2.40
C LEU A 85 17.07 -25.18 -1.02
N ASN A 86 17.42 -26.30 -0.36
CA ASN A 86 16.82 -26.70 0.92
C ASN A 86 17.82 -26.66 2.10
N ASP A 87 18.94 -25.97 1.94
CA ASP A 87 19.97 -25.90 2.98
C ASP A 87 19.72 -24.75 3.98
N VAL A 88 20.23 -24.93 5.20
CA VAL A 88 20.07 -23.98 6.31
C VAL A 88 20.73 -22.62 6.02
N GLN A 89 21.82 -22.60 5.22
CA GLN A 89 22.50 -21.34 4.90
C GLN A 89 21.65 -20.49 3.95
N THR A 90 21.02 -21.11 2.96
CA THR A 90 20.08 -20.45 2.06
C THR A 90 18.90 -19.89 2.83
N MET A 91 18.30 -20.66 3.75
CA MET A 91 17.23 -20.17 4.61
C MET A 91 17.62 -18.93 5.43
N ARG A 92 18.83 -18.93 6.02
CA ARG A 92 19.36 -17.77 6.76
C ARG A 92 19.53 -16.54 5.86
N LYS A 93 20.08 -16.72 4.66
CA LYS A 93 20.20 -15.62 3.67
C LYS A 93 18.86 -15.03 3.29
N CYS A 94 17.85 -15.87 3.07
CA CYS A 94 16.50 -15.44 2.76
C CYS A 94 15.92 -14.57 3.89
N PHE A 95 15.96 -15.02 5.14
CA PHE A 95 15.47 -14.22 6.27
C PHE A 95 16.21 -12.89 6.41
N ALA A 96 17.55 -12.91 6.23
CA ALA A 96 18.36 -11.70 6.25
C ALA A 96 18.01 -10.72 5.10
N ALA A 97 17.54 -11.23 3.96
CA ALA A 97 17.05 -10.43 2.83
C ALA A 97 15.60 -9.95 3.02
N GLY A 98 14.93 -10.36 4.10
CA GLY A 98 13.55 -9.95 4.41
C GLY A 98 12.46 -10.81 3.75
N VAL A 99 12.79 -12.02 3.31
CA VAL A 99 11.81 -13.01 2.81
C VAL A 99 10.85 -13.38 3.95
N THR A 100 9.55 -13.43 3.63
CA THR A 100 8.52 -13.71 4.62
C THR A 100 8.17 -15.20 4.65
N PHE A 101 8.15 -15.86 3.49
CA PHE A 101 7.75 -17.24 3.32
C PHE A 101 8.59 -17.95 2.26
N PHE A 102 8.57 -19.29 2.28
CA PHE A 102 9.28 -20.12 1.31
C PHE A 102 8.35 -21.11 0.64
N LEU A 103 8.64 -21.40 -0.62
CA LEU A 103 8.05 -22.49 -1.37
C LEU A 103 9.13 -23.27 -2.10
N ASN A 104 9.30 -24.54 -1.77
CA ASN A 104 10.33 -25.37 -2.39
C ASN A 104 9.89 -25.90 -3.76
N LYS A 105 10.76 -25.78 -4.77
CA LYS A 105 10.63 -26.47 -6.07
C LYS A 105 11.03 -27.95 -5.89
N PRO A 106 10.30 -28.91 -6.47
CA PRO A 106 9.02 -28.76 -7.17
C PRO A 106 7.87 -28.53 -6.18
N PHE A 107 6.93 -27.70 -6.60
CA PHE A 107 5.73 -27.43 -5.82
C PHE A 107 4.46 -27.94 -6.53
N THR A 108 3.46 -28.27 -5.74
CA THR A 108 2.14 -28.70 -6.22
C THR A 108 1.11 -27.58 -6.05
N CYS A 109 -0.01 -27.69 -6.76
CA CYS A 109 -1.15 -26.77 -6.61
C CYS A 109 -1.62 -26.72 -5.14
N GLU A 110 -1.64 -27.85 -4.43
CA GLU A 110 -2.00 -27.92 -3.02
C GLU A 110 -1.04 -27.11 -2.12
N LYS A 111 0.28 -27.26 -2.31
CA LYS A 111 1.29 -26.48 -1.56
C LYS A 111 1.15 -25.00 -1.81
N MET A 112 0.93 -24.60 -3.08
CA MET A 112 0.70 -23.22 -3.46
C MET A 112 -0.59 -22.68 -2.82
N TYR A 113 -1.68 -23.45 -2.86
CA TYR A 113 -2.95 -23.06 -2.22
C TYR A 113 -2.82 -22.88 -0.72
N ASN A 114 -2.15 -23.80 -0.03
CA ASN A 114 -1.90 -23.71 1.41
C ASN A 114 -1.05 -22.49 1.78
N LEU A 115 -0.04 -22.17 0.96
CA LEU A 115 0.76 -20.96 1.10
C LEU A 115 -0.11 -19.70 0.99
N PHE A 116 -0.90 -19.59 -0.09
CA PHE A 116 -1.77 -18.42 -0.30
C PHE A 116 -2.81 -18.24 0.82
N ASN A 117 -3.35 -19.34 1.35
CA ASN A 117 -4.23 -19.28 2.53
C ASN A 117 -3.48 -18.77 3.77
N ALA A 118 -2.26 -19.23 4.00
CA ALA A 118 -1.44 -18.79 5.13
C ALA A 118 -1.10 -17.30 5.07
N ILE A 119 -0.78 -16.79 3.86
CA ILE A 119 -0.37 -15.39 3.66
C ILE A 119 -1.55 -14.45 3.39
N ARG A 120 -2.77 -14.96 3.19
CA ARG A 120 -3.95 -14.17 2.81
C ARG A 120 -4.19 -12.97 3.72
N GLY A 121 -4.04 -13.13 5.02
CA GLY A 121 -4.18 -12.04 5.97
C GLY A 121 -3.13 -10.93 5.80
N SER A 122 -1.93 -11.29 5.38
CA SER A 122 -0.83 -10.36 5.09
C SER A 122 -1.06 -9.64 3.77
N LEU A 123 -1.48 -10.38 2.71
CA LEU A 123 -1.84 -9.80 1.40
C LEU A 123 -2.96 -8.76 1.53
N LEU A 124 -3.99 -9.07 2.31
CA LEU A 124 -5.11 -8.14 2.55
C LEU A 124 -4.70 -6.93 3.36
N ARG A 125 -3.75 -7.07 4.30
CA ARG A 125 -3.20 -5.93 5.06
C ARG A 125 -2.42 -5.00 4.17
N GLU A 126 -1.58 -5.54 3.29
CA GLU A 126 -0.77 -4.73 2.38
C GLU A 126 -1.65 -3.96 1.40
N ARG A 127 -2.65 -4.61 0.83
CA ARG A 127 -3.64 -3.93 -0.01
C ARG A 127 -4.32 -2.77 0.71
N ARG A 128 -4.72 -2.93 1.98
CA ARG A 128 -5.34 -1.85 2.76
C ARG A 128 -4.38 -0.68 2.95
N ARG A 129 -3.08 -0.93 3.12
CA ARG A 129 -2.04 0.12 3.21
C ARG A 129 -1.93 0.94 1.93
N HIS A 130 -2.05 0.30 0.77
CA HIS A 130 -1.97 0.96 -0.55
C HIS A 130 -3.33 1.45 -1.07
N ALA A 131 -4.42 0.98 -0.50
CA ALA A 131 -5.75 1.47 -0.84
C ALA A 131 -5.87 2.95 -0.50
N ARG A 132 -6.18 3.76 -1.50
CA ARG A 132 -6.43 5.19 -1.34
C ARG A 132 -7.87 5.48 -1.70
N LEU A 133 -8.59 6.06 -0.77
CA LEU A 133 -9.95 6.54 -1.01
C LEU A 133 -9.91 7.96 -1.54
N PRO A 134 -10.75 8.35 -2.52
CA PRO A 134 -11.04 9.74 -2.78
C PRO A 134 -11.53 10.39 -1.49
N PHE A 135 -10.80 11.39 -1.01
CA PHE A 135 -11.10 12.04 0.27
C PHE A 135 -10.85 13.53 0.15
N ARG A 136 -11.91 14.33 0.25
CA ARG A 136 -11.85 15.77 0.19
C ARG A 136 -12.10 16.35 1.58
N ALA A 137 -11.08 16.95 2.16
CA ALA A 137 -11.16 17.67 3.42
C ALA A 137 -10.11 18.78 3.44
N GLY A 138 -10.39 19.87 4.14
CA GLY A 138 -9.40 20.90 4.43
C GLY A 138 -8.36 20.35 5.38
N VAL A 139 -7.08 20.56 5.07
CA VAL A 139 -5.93 20.12 5.84
C VAL A 139 -5.08 21.33 6.18
N GLU A 140 -4.92 21.61 7.46
CA GLU A 140 -3.96 22.60 7.93
C GLU A 140 -2.58 21.96 7.98
N CYS A 141 -1.65 22.53 7.22
CA CYS A 141 -0.27 22.05 7.10
C CYS A 141 0.67 23.04 7.79
N ARG A 142 1.46 22.56 8.75
CA ARG A 142 2.48 23.37 9.45
C ARG A 142 3.86 22.77 9.20
N PHE A 143 4.86 23.62 9.06
CA PHE A 143 6.25 23.21 8.81
C PHE A 143 7.26 24.24 9.34
N GLY A 144 8.55 23.87 9.32
CA GLY A 144 9.63 24.68 9.86
C GLY A 144 9.88 24.45 11.36
N GLN A 145 10.92 25.10 11.91
CA GLN A 145 11.21 25.00 13.32
C GLN A 145 10.04 25.59 14.13
N PHE A 146 9.46 24.77 14.99
CA PHE A 146 8.29 25.11 15.83
C PHE A 146 6.98 25.42 15.07
N GLY A 147 6.80 24.94 13.81
CA GLY A 147 5.55 25.15 13.06
C GLY A 147 5.27 26.61 12.67
N GLN A 148 6.33 27.43 12.48
CA GLN A 148 6.22 28.86 12.19
C GLN A 148 5.54 29.18 10.87
N ASN A 149 5.66 28.26 9.89
CA ASN A 149 5.03 28.40 8.60
C ASN A 149 3.80 27.51 8.53
N HIS A 150 2.74 27.99 7.90
CA HIS A 150 1.53 27.21 7.69
C HIS A 150 0.89 27.56 6.35
N PHE A 151 0.19 26.58 5.79
CA PHE A 151 -0.71 26.77 4.66
C PHE A 151 -1.88 25.79 4.76
N ARG A 152 -2.94 26.11 4.04
CA ARG A 152 -4.11 25.26 3.94
C ARG A 152 -4.11 24.54 2.62
N ALA A 153 -4.23 23.21 2.66
CA ALA A 153 -4.40 22.36 1.50
C ALA A 153 -5.75 21.66 1.53
N GLU A 154 -6.15 21.09 0.40
CA GLU A 154 -7.23 20.12 0.33
C GLU A 154 -6.65 18.73 0.12
N SER A 155 -7.18 17.74 0.83
CA SER A 155 -6.88 16.36 0.51
C SER A 155 -7.56 15.93 -0.76
N VAL A 156 -6.86 15.18 -1.60
CA VAL A 156 -7.38 14.56 -2.83
C VAL A 156 -7.70 13.10 -2.59
N SER A 157 -6.85 12.42 -1.82
CA SER A 157 -7.05 11.03 -1.42
C SER A 157 -6.40 10.74 -0.09
N LEU A 158 -6.96 9.78 0.65
CA LEU A 158 -6.47 9.30 1.94
C LEU A 158 -6.23 7.79 1.86
N GLY A 159 -5.08 7.33 2.34
CA GLY A 159 -4.76 5.93 2.59
C GLY A 159 -4.35 5.72 4.05
N GLU A 160 -4.13 4.48 4.47
CA GLU A 160 -3.70 4.17 5.84
C GLU A 160 -2.31 4.75 6.17
N SER A 161 -1.41 4.81 5.17
CA SER A 161 -0.02 5.26 5.32
C SER A 161 0.25 6.69 4.84
N GLY A 162 -0.72 7.38 4.23
CA GLY A 162 -0.46 8.70 3.66
C GLY A 162 -1.63 9.34 2.94
N MET A 163 -1.40 10.53 2.43
CA MET A 163 -2.41 11.40 1.81
C MET A 163 -1.84 12.10 0.57
N LEU A 164 -2.70 12.44 -0.38
CA LEU A 164 -2.39 13.33 -1.47
C LEU A 164 -3.03 14.69 -1.19
N LEU A 165 -2.25 15.75 -1.23
CA LEU A 165 -2.65 17.12 -0.91
C LEU A 165 -2.48 18.05 -2.12
N GLU A 166 -3.34 19.09 -2.20
CA GLU A 166 -3.35 20.15 -3.21
C GLU A 166 -3.81 21.47 -2.56
N PRO A 167 -3.12 22.62 -2.72
CA PRO A 167 -1.82 22.78 -3.39
C PRO A 167 -0.63 22.27 -2.57
N SER A 168 0.55 22.21 -3.22
CA SER A 168 1.80 21.72 -2.61
C SER A 168 2.42 22.69 -1.61
N GLY A 169 1.99 23.93 -1.59
CA GLY A 169 2.57 24.98 -0.73
C GLY A 169 4.03 25.35 -1.05
N GLY A 170 4.55 24.96 -2.23
CA GLY A 170 5.94 25.24 -2.61
C GLY A 170 7.00 24.41 -1.90
N LEU A 171 6.61 23.33 -1.22
CA LEU A 171 7.47 22.49 -0.40
C LEU A 171 8.23 21.45 -1.21
N ASP A 172 9.34 20.94 -0.68
CA ASP A 172 10.21 19.98 -1.35
C ASP A 172 10.10 18.56 -0.78
N ILE A 173 10.50 17.57 -1.60
CA ILE A 173 10.55 16.17 -1.19
C ILE A 173 11.50 16.02 0.00
N GLY A 174 11.11 15.21 0.99
CA GLY A 174 11.86 14.97 2.22
C GLY A 174 11.49 15.91 3.39
N GLN A 175 10.81 17.02 3.13
CA GLN A 175 10.36 17.91 4.21
C GLN A 175 9.27 17.28 5.06
N GLU A 176 9.30 17.60 6.37
CA GLU A 176 8.30 17.13 7.33
C GLU A 176 7.23 18.21 7.56
N LEU A 177 6.00 17.74 7.72
CA LEU A 177 4.82 18.54 7.97
C LEU A 177 4.08 18.02 9.21
N GLU A 178 3.48 18.93 9.96
CA GLU A 178 2.39 18.60 10.86
C GLU A 178 1.06 18.84 10.13
N LEU A 179 0.22 17.82 10.10
CA LEU A 179 -1.09 17.86 9.45
C LEU A 179 -2.19 17.84 10.51
N GLU A 180 -3.19 18.71 10.32
CA GLU A 180 -4.40 18.71 11.13
C GLU A 180 -5.64 18.67 10.22
N PHE A 181 -6.49 17.63 10.35
CA PHE A 181 -7.70 17.44 9.54
C PHE A 181 -8.75 16.60 10.26
N ALA A 182 -9.99 16.71 9.83
CA ALA A 182 -11.11 15.93 10.36
C ALA A 182 -11.48 14.78 9.41
N LEU A 183 -11.73 13.59 9.97
CA LEU A 183 -12.36 12.48 9.25
C LEU A 183 -13.88 12.67 9.34
N SER A 184 -14.47 13.46 8.43
CA SER A 184 -15.92 13.69 8.40
C SER A 184 -16.55 13.04 7.17
N GLU A 185 -17.79 12.58 7.31
CA GLU A 185 -18.58 12.03 6.21
C GLU A 185 -19.09 13.09 5.22
N ALA A 186 -18.99 14.37 5.55
CA ALA A 186 -19.55 15.50 4.80
C ALA A 186 -18.84 15.83 3.46
N ALA A 187 -17.87 15.04 3.02
CA ALA A 187 -17.14 15.24 1.76
C ALA A 187 -17.79 14.57 0.54
N ARG A 188 -19.08 14.30 0.55
CA ARG A 188 -19.81 13.98 -0.68
C ARG A 188 -20.09 15.27 -1.42
N GLY A 189 -19.53 15.38 -2.65
CA GLY A 189 -19.56 16.55 -3.50
C GLY A 189 -20.92 17.21 -3.61
N LYS A 190 -20.90 18.54 -3.61
CA LYS A 190 -22.03 19.41 -3.99
C LYS A 190 -22.31 19.29 -5.49
N GLU A 191 -22.83 18.15 -5.93
CA GLU A 191 -23.36 17.96 -7.28
C GLU A 191 -24.60 17.06 -7.25
N ALA A 192 -25.58 17.35 -6.44
CA ALA A 192 -26.94 16.84 -6.59
C ALA A 192 -27.87 17.49 -5.56
N ALA A 193 -28.00 18.81 -5.58
CA ALA A 193 -28.99 19.50 -4.81
C ALA A 193 -29.91 20.37 -5.73
N HIS A 194 -30.62 19.67 -6.62
CA HIS A 194 -31.86 20.23 -7.22
C HIS A 194 -32.82 19.07 -7.48
N ALA A 195 -33.48 18.57 -6.45
CA ALA A 195 -34.78 17.89 -6.54
C ALA A 195 -35.39 17.73 -5.13
N LYS A 196 -36.32 18.64 -4.82
CA LYS A 196 -37.54 18.51 -4.01
C LYS A 196 -37.58 17.63 -2.75
N GLY A 197 -37.65 18.27 -1.60
CA GLY A 197 -38.56 18.12 -0.49
C GLY A 197 -39.20 16.75 -0.20
N ARG A 198 -38.72 16.14 0.90
CA ARG A 198 -39.56 15.44 1.89
C ARG A 198 -38.78 15.35 3.20
N ARG A 199 -39.31 15.97 4.25
CA ARG A 199 -38.88 15.78 5.63
C ARG A 199 -39.14 14.32 6.02
N SER A 200 -38.07 13.56 6.34
CA SER A 200 -38.17 12.31 7.08
C SER A 200 -37.73 12.58 8.52
N MET A 201 -38.64 12.32 9.44
CA MET A 201 -38.54 12.56 10.88
C MET A 201 -38.11 11.23 11.55
N PHE A 202 -36.88 10.83 11.33
CA PHE A 202 -36.15 9.85 12.15
C PHE A 202 -34.69 10.29 12.18
N ALA A 203 -34.32 10.92 13.30
CA ALA A 203 -32.92 11.21 13.60
C ALA A 203 -32.22 9.89 13.96
N GLU A 204 -31.34 9.42 13.10
CA GLU A 204 -30.37 8.40 13.46
C GLU A 204 -29.35 8.98 14.44
N PRO A 205 -28.77 8.15 15.35
CA PRO A 205 -27.88 8.62 16.40
C PRO A 205 -26.61 9.22 15.78
N THR A 206 -26.40 10.49 16.00
CA THR A 206 -25.17 11.22 15.71
C THR A 206 -23.98 10.49 16.31
N VAL A 207 -23.16 9.87 15.44
CA VAL A 207 -21.80 9.45 15.81
C VAL A 207 -21.08 10.70 16.32
N ARG A 208 -20.69 10.71 17.59
CA ARG A 208 -19.92 11.77 18.20
C ARG A 208 -18.71 12.04 17.32
N GLU A 209 -18.64 13.21 16.72
CA GLU A 209 -17.48 13.66 15.93
C GLU A 209 -16.24 13.62 16.84
N ALA A 210 -15.43 12.62 16.63
CA ALA A 210 -14.13 12.58 17.25
C ALA A 210 -13.29 13.72 16.65
N GLY A 211 -12.75 14.62 17.46
CA GLY A 211 -12.03 15.82 17.06
C GLY A 211 -10.97 15.63 15.96
N PRO A 212 -10.40 16.73 15.43
CA PRO A 212 -9.45 16.66 14.32
C PRO A 212 -8.25 15.79 14.67
N LEU A 213 -7.72 15.10 13.64
CA LEU A 213 -6.50 14.33 13.75
C LEU A 213 -5.30 15.26 13.60
N LYS A 214 -4.31 15.09 14.49
CA LYS A 214 -2.99 15.75 14.38
C LYS A 214 -1.93 14.67 14.21
N LEU A 215 -1.13 14.78 13.17
CA LEU A 215 -0.08 13.81 12.87
C LEU A 215 1.08 14.44 12.09
N ARG A 216 2.23 13.78 12.12
CA ARG A 216 3.39 14.17 11.31
C ARG A 216 3.42 13.36 10.01
N ALA A 217 3.85 14.02 8.94
CA ALA A 217 4.00 13.43 7.64
C ALA A 217 5.27 13.95 6.95
N ARG A 218 5.81 13.17 6.03
CA ARG A 218 6.95 13.52 5.20
C ARG A 218 6.53 13.54 3.75
N ILE A 219 6.97 14.54 2.99
CA ILE A 219 6.73 14.64 1.56
C ILE A 219 7.59 13.60 0.86
N ILE A 220 6.95 12.69 0.11
CA ILE A 220 7.63 11.60 -0.61
C ILE A 220 7.60 11.78 -2.12
N ARG A 221 6.69 12.61 -2.65
CA ARG A 221 6.58 12.87 -4.09
C ARG A 221 5.88 14.20 -4.38
N LYS A 222 6.19 14.76 -5.55
CA LYS A 222 5.43 15.84 -6.19
C LYS A 222 4.71 15.31 -7.43
N SER A 223 3.53 15.81 -7.74
CA SER A 223 2.74 15.40 -8.91
C SER A 223 2.05 16.63 -9.53
N PRO A 224 2.05 16.75 -10.87
CA PRO A 224 1.29 17.81 -11.54
C PRO A 224 -0.22 17.73 -11.20
N PRO A 225 -0.96 18.84 -11.25
CA PRO A 225 -0.47 20.21 -11.52
C PRO A 225 0.25 20.88 -10.35
N ASP A 226 -0.16 20.67 -9.11
CA ASP A 226 0.42 21.24 -7.88
C ASP A 226 0.01 20.37 -6.69
N ARG A 227 0.52 19.11 -6.65
CA ARG A 227 0.18 18.13 -5.62
C ARG A 227 1.41 17.55 -4.95
N ILE A 228 1.27 17.28 -3.66
CA ILE A 228 2.27 16.52 -2.90
C ILE A 228 1.67 15.25 -2.32
N GLY A 229 2.40 14.13 -2.50
CA GLY A 229 2.14 12.90 -1.76
C GLY A 229 2.92 12.92 -0.46
N VAL A 230 2.21 12.75 0.66
CA VAL A 230 2.80 12.69 1.99
C VAL A 230 2.63 11.31 2.59
N GLN A 231 3.66 10.83 3.27
CA GLN A 231 3.67 9.62 4.07
C GLN A 231 3.57 9.97 5.54
N PHE A 232 2.70 9.32 6.28
CA PHE A 232 2.56 9.53 7.71
C PHE A 232 3.77 8.97 8.46
N VAL A 233 4.28 9.72 9.44
CA VAL A 233 5.44 9.36 10.23
C VAL A 233 5.00 9.11 11.67
N SER A 234 5.34 7.92 12.20
CA SER A 234 5.11 7.56 13.63
C SER A 234 3.69 7.85 14.11
N LEU A 235 2.69 7.24 13.47
CA LEU A 235 1.28 7.38 13.88
C LEU A 235 1.05 6.82 15.29
N PRO A 236 0.45 7.60 16.20
CA PRO A 236 -0.05 7.04 17.46
C PRO A 236 -1.07 5.94 17.20
N PRO A 237 -1.10 4.84 17.99
CA PRO A 237 -1.98 3.70 17.75
C PRO A 237 -3.45 4.08 17.57
N GLN A 238 -3.96 5.00 18.38
CA GLN A 238 -5.34 5.50 18.31
C GLN A 238 -5.64 6.24 17.00
N VAL A 239 -4.69 7.02 16.49
CA VAL A 239 -4.82 7.74 15.21
C VAL A 239 -4.77 6.76 14.05
N SER A 240 -3.84 5.80 14.09
CA SER A 240 -3.72 4.73 13.09
C SER A 240 -5.02 3.92 12.99
N GLU A 241 -5.59 3.51 14.13
CA GLU A 241 -6.84 2.75 14.17
C GLU A 241 -8.03 3.56 13.60
N ARG A 242 -8.11 4.86 13.89
CA ARG A 242 -9.17 5.74 13.34
C ARG A 242 -9.07 5.86 11.83
N ILE A 243 -7.86 6.07 11.29
CA ILE A 243 -7.64 6.15 9.84
C ILE A 243 -7.95 4.80 9.21
N GLN A 244 -7.48 3.69 9.79
CA GLN A 244 -7.72 2.36 9.29
C GLN A 244 -9.22 2.02 9.23
N LYS A 245 -9.97 2.27 10.29
CA LYS A 245 -11.42 2.08 10.32
C LYS A 245 -12.13 2.91 9.25
N PHE A 246 -11.70 4.16 9.07
CA PHE A 246 -12.28 5.06 8.07
C PHE A 246 -12.01 4.58 6.65
N VAL A 247 -10.77 4.16 6.35
CA VAL A 247 -10.36 3.67 5.02
C VAL A 247 -11.00 2.31 4.74
N SER A 248 -10.93 1.36 5.68
CA SER A 248 -11.45 -0.01 5.49
C SER A 248 -12.99 -0.06 5.42
N GLY A 249 -13.68 0.75 6.20
CA GLY A 249 -15.14 0.79 6.20
C GLY A 249 -15.74 1.28 4.87
N ARG A 250 -14.98 1.99 4.03
CA ARG A 250 -15.41 2.50 2.72
C ARG A 250 -14.93 1.68 1.53
N LEU A 251 -14.10 0.68 1.74
CA LEU A 251 -13.64 -0.24 0.69
C LEU A 251 -14.57 -1.45 0.51
N ILE A 252 -15.54 -1.61 1.41
CA ILE A 252 -16.46 -2.76 1.45
C ILE A 252 -17.81 -2.41 0.81
N ASP A 253 -18.11 -1.13 0.58
CA ASP A 253 -19.27 -0.61 -0.17
C ASP A 253 -18.89 -0.35 -1.65
#